data_19fd716b8171efd54f962436b1fc9dc1
#
_entry.id   19fd716b8171efd54f962436b1fc9dc1
#
_cell.length_a   1.000
_cell.length_b   1.000
_cell.length_c   1.000
_cell.angle_alpha   90.00
_cell.angle_beta   90.00
_cell.angle_gamma   90.00
#
_symmetry.space_group_name_H-M   'P 1'
#
loop_
_entity.id
_entity.type
_entity.pdbx_description
1 polymer ?
#
loop_
_entity_poly.entity_id
_entity_poly.type
_entity_poly.pdbx_seq_one_letter_code
_entity_poly.pdbx_strand_id
1 'polypeptide(L)'
;MKLGLYSITYRGIWYKGPALDVFQLVREAKRLGWEGLELDTERPHAAPMDWNKDARKKLRALAEEQELPICAVSPNCDLSSPIPSQREAMICYVRDCIELAHDLGSPICKIFAAWRGVTIGDEGVASYDLTYGNTPFPYWKNDRRPLVVDAVKELARIAGDFGVTLAMQNHGPDIVNNYKDTLALIRDVDSPYFKGCMDINIEDQPESEQRAREMARESGSLQIHSHLNGEFKRDADGRVFLAAAGYFDDRFWGRKVAYPAYFEALASIGYQGYINWEFCHPAIDSGKFAGLDYVNEQTQMALEYMRELRRNAVSKGEG
;
A
#
# COMPACT_ATOMS: atom_id res chain seq x y z
N MET A 1 0.45 7.62 15.31
CA MET A 1 0.43 7.29 13.86
C MET A 1 1.31 8.26 13.09
N LYS A 2 1.97 7.80 12.02
CA LYS A 2 2.86 8.55 11.14
C LYS A 2 2.28 8.59 9.72
N LEU A 3 2.64 9.61 8.94
CA LEU A 3 2.15 9.80 7.58
C LEU A 3 3.28 9.54 6.59
N GLY A 4 3.11 8.55 5.71
CA GLY A 4 4.12 8.18 4.74
C GLY A 4 3.62 8.33 3.29
N LEU A 5 4.57 8.23 2.36
CA LEU A 5 4.34 8.23 0.92
C LEU A 5 4.68 6.86 0.35
N TYR A 6 3.78 6.27 -0.42
CA TYR A 6 4.09 5.06 -1.17
C TYR A 6 4.63 5.40 -2.56
N SER A 7 5.79 4.88 -2.89
CA SER A 7 6.52 5.22 -4.12
C SER A 7 5.77 4.84 -5.40
N ILE A 8 4.80 3.93 -5.35
CA ILE A 8 3.94 3.57 -6.48
C ILE A 8 3.28 4.80 -7.12
N THR A 9 3.01 5.83 -6.31
CA THR A 9 2.50 7.13 -6.76
C THR A 9 3.33 7.75 -7.87
N TYR A 10 4.64 7.54 -7.84
CA TYR A 10 5.60 8.15 -8.76
C TYR A 10 6.30 7.17 -9.70
N ARG A 11 5.71 5.99 -9.88
CA ARG A 11 6.27 4.92 -10.71
C ARG A 11 6.15 5.19 -12.22
N GLY A 12 5.40 6.21 -12.63
CA GLY A 12 5.23 6.56 -14.05
C GLY A 12 4.26 5.66 -14.82
N ILE A 13 3.49 4.83 -14.13
CA ILE A 13 2.50 3.94 -14.76
C ILE A 13 1.07 4.45 -14.60
N TRP A 14 0.81 5.38 -13.71
CA TRP A 14 -0.52 5.91 -13.42
C TRP A 14 -0.80 7.25 -14.09
N TYR A 15 0.21 7.87 -14.69
CA TYR A 15 0.14 9.19 -15.31
C TYR A 15 1.03 9.27 -16.54
N LYS A 16 0.83 10.28 -17.38
CA LYS A 16 1.69 10.56 -18.53
C LYS A 16 2.97 11.28 -18.08
N GLY A 17 4.09 10.62 -18.24
CA GLY A 17 5.40 11.18 -17.89
C GLY A 17 6.36 10.16 -17.29
N PRO A 18 7.60 10.58 -17.03
CA PRO A 18 8.60 9.71 -16.46
C PRO A 18 8.33 9.41 -14.98
N ALA A 19 8.78 8.24 -14.54
CA ALA A 19 8.90 7.94 -13.11
C ALA A 19 9.94 8.86 -12.45
N LEU A 20 9.75 9.18 -11.16
CA LEU A 20 10.85 9.68 -10.37
C LEU A 20 11.76 8.52 -9.97
N ASP A 21 13.07 8.71 -10.04
CA ASP A 21 13.96 7.71 -9.44
C ASP A 21 13.88 7.73 -7.91
N VAL A 22 14.25 6.62 -7.26
CA VAL A 22 14.06 6.45 -5.82
C VAL A 22 14.86 7.46 -4.99
N PHE A 23 16.05 7.89 -5.46
CA PHE A 23 16.85 8.89 -4.75
C PHE A 23 16.23 10.30 -4.85
N GLN A 24 15.66 10.64 -6.01
CA GLN A 24 14.86 11.87 -6.17
C GLN A 24 13.62 11.81 -5.26
N LEU A 25 12.95 10.68 -5.22
CA LEU A 25 11.73 10.50 -4.43
C LEU A 25 11.97 10.64 -2.92
N VAL A 26 13.09 10.13 -2.38
CA VAL A 26 13.47 10.35 -0.97
C VAL A 26 13.57 11.84 -0.66
N ARG A 27 14.26 12.61 -1.51
CA ARG A 27 14.42 14.06 -1.32
C ARG A 27 13.09 14.81 -1.44
N GLU A 28 12.29 14.43 -2.43
CA GLU A 28 10.99 15.07 -2.68
C GLU A 28 9.99 14.76 -1.56
N ALA A 29 9.90 13.52 -1.11
CA ALA A 29 9.05 13.14 0.02
C ALA A 29 9.43 13.93 1.29
N LYS A 30 10.73 14.06 1.59
CA LYS A 30 11.20 14.89 2.70
C LYS A 30 10.85 16.35 2.51
N ARG A 31 11.08 16.92 1.31
CA ARG A 31 10.75 18.31 0.97
C ARG A 31 9.27 18.63 1.18
N LEU A 32 8.38 17.72 0.80
CA LEU A 32 6.94 17.84 1.00
C LEU A 32 6.54 17.67 2.48
N GLY A 33 7.39 17.05 3.30
CA GLY A 33 7.18 16.85 4.73
C GLY A 33 6.47 15.55 5.09
N TRP A 34 6.63 14.51 4.25
CA TRP A 34 6.29 13.13 4.61
C TRP A 34 7.22 12.62 5.70
N GLU A 35 6.75 11.66 6.49
CA GLU A 35 7.45 11.13 7.67
C GLU A 35 8.09 9.75 7.43
N GLY A 36 7.85 9.17 6.27
CA GLY A 36 8.42 7.90 5.82
C GLY A 36 8.12 7.62 4.36
N LEU A 37 8.85 6.68 3.78
CA LEU A 37 8.69 6.24 2.40
C LEU A 37 8.49 4.73 2.35
N GLU A 38 7.44 4.29 1.68
CA GLU A 38 7.24 2.90 1.28
C GLU A 38 7.74 2.70 -0.14
N LEU A 39 8.49 1.62 -0.39
CA LEU A 39 9.09 1.34 -1.68
C LEU A 39 8.36 0.23 -2.43
N ASP A 40 7.87 0.55 -3.62
CA ASP A 40 7.45 -0.42 -4.63
C ASP A 40 8.69 -1.17 -5.15
N THR A 41 8.57 -2.49 -5.29
CA THR A 41 9.68 -3.35 -5.72
C THR A 41 9.63 -3.72 -7.19
N GLU A 42 8.85 -3.02 -7.99
CA GLU A 42 8.86 -3.15 -9.43
C GLU A 42 9.69 -2.03 -10.07
N ARG A 43 10.17 -2.29 -11.28
CA ARG A 43 10.89 -1.27 -12.08
C ARG A 43 9.99 -0.08 -12.40
N PRO A 44 10.53 1.13 -12.39
CA PRO A 44 11.94 1.50 -12.24
C PRO A 44 12.39 1.74 -10.80
N HIS A 45 11.56 1.41 -9.79
CA HIS A 45 11.89 1.65 -8.39
C HIS A 45 12.83 0.59 -7.82
N ALA A 46 12.42 -0.15 -6.78
CA ALA A 46 13.33 -0.96 -5.98
C ALA A 46 13.28 -2.45 -6.34
N ALA A 47 13.27 -2.82 -7.64
CA ALA A 47 13.31 -4.22 -8.04
C ALA A 47 14.59 -4.90 -7.50
N PRO A 48 14.50 -5.95 -6.67
CA PRO A 48 15.67 -6.51 -5.97
C PRO A 48 16.80 -6.92 -6.90
N MET A 49 16.47 -7.38 -8.12
CA MET A 49 17.44 -7.81 -9.12
C MET A 49 18.31 -6.68 -9.67
N ASP A 50 17.86 -5.43 -9.59
CA ASP A 50 18.58 -4.27 -10.10
C ASP A 50 19.41 -3.59 -8.99
N TRP A 51 19.21 -3.98 -7.73
CA TRP A 51 19.79 -3.33 -6.56
C TRP A 51 20.84 -4.20 -5.89
N ASN A 52 22.11 -4.00 -6.27
CA ASN A 52 23.22 -4.61 -5.56
C ASN A 52 23.41 -4.00 -4.16
N LYS A 53 24.27 -4.63 -3.34
CA LYS A 53 24.50 -4.21 -1.95
C LYS A 53 24.97 -2.76 -1.80
N ASP A 54 25.74 -2.26 -2.76
CA ASP A 54 26.24 -0.88 -2.70
C ASP A 54 25.12 0.14 -3.00
N ALA A 55 24.24 -0.17 -3.94
CA ALA A 55 23.05 0.66 -4.21
C ALA A 55 22.11 0.69 -3.00
N ARG A 56 21.86 -0.47 -2.35
CA ARG A 56 21.08 -0.56 -1.11
C ARG A 56 21.67 0.30 0.00
N LYS A 57 22.98 0.22 0.23
CA LYS A 57 23.70 1.05 1.22
C LYS A 57 23.59 2.54 0.93
N LYS A 58 23.72 2.95 -0.34
CA LYS A 58 23.60 4.36 -0.75
C LYS A 58 22.19 4.89 -0.50
N LEU A 59 21.15 4.10 -0.82
CA LEU A 59 19.78 4.52 -0.58
C LEU A 59 19.49 4.62 0.92
N ARG A 60 19.92 3.64 1.70
CA ARG A 60 19.80 3.67 3.17
C ARG A 60 20.47 4.89 3.76
N ALA A 61 21.71 5.17 3.36
CA ALA A 61 22.45 6.34 3.83
C ALA A 61 21.74 7.65 3.48
N LEU A 62 21.18 7.78 2.27
CA LEU A 62 20.39 8.95 1.90
C LEU A 62 19.12 9.07 2.75
N ALA A 63 18.41 7.97 2.99
CA ALA A 63 17.21 7.98 3.82
C ALA A 63 17.52 8.40 5.27
N GLU A 64 18.64 7.93 5.82
CA GLU A 64 19.16 8.32 7.13
C GLU A 64 19.57 9.80 7.17
N GLU A 65 20.32 10.28 6.17
CA GLU A 65 20.72 11.70 6.03
C GLU A 65 19.49 12.63 5.96
N GLN A 66 18.47 12.23 5.23
CA GLN A 66 17.23 13.00 5.09
C GLN A 66 16.27 12.81 6.27
N GLU A 67 16.59 11.97 7.26
CA GLU A 67 15.68 11.59 8.35
C GLU A 67 14.29 11.18 7.82
N LEU A 68 14.28 10.40 6.72
CA LEU A 68 13.10 9.85 6.07
C LEU A 68 13.22 8.32 6.02
N PRO A 69 12.78 7.59 7.03
CA PRO A 69 12.93 6.15 7.07
C PRO A 69 12.17 5.45 5.93
N ILE A 70 12.75 4.39 5.39
CA ILE A 70 12.02 3.45 4.54
C ILE A 70 11.13 2.62 5.46
N CYS A 71 9.83 2.93 5.48
CA CYS A 71 8.89 2.36 6.44
C CYS A 71 8.35 0.99 6.02
N ALA A 72 8.33 0.69 4.72
CA ALA A 72 7.98 -0.61 4.17
C ALA A 72 8.64 -0.83 2.80
N VAL A 73 8.84 -2.10 2.45
CA VAL A 73 9.18 -2.58 1.09
C VAL A 73 8.01 -3.45 0.61
N SER A 74 7.52 -3.23 -0.60
CA SER A 74 6.19 -3.67 -1.00
C SER A 74 6.17 -4.40 -2.34
N PRO A 75 6.47 -5.72 -2.33
CA PRO A 75 6.30 -6.55 -3.51
C PRO A 75 4.84 -6.73 -3.92
N ASN A 76 4.58 -6.58 -5.21
CA ASN A 76 3.37 -7.07 -5.83
C ASN A 76 3.51 -8.58 -6.07
N CYS A 77 2.71 -9.39 -5.37
CA CYS A 77 2.88 -10.84 -5.38
C CYS A 77 1.56 -11.61 -5.42
N ASP A 78 1.60 -12.76 -6.10
CA ASP A 78 0.55 -13.79 -6.07
C ASP A 78 1.14 -15.10 -5.51
N LEU A 79 0.83 -15.39 -4.25
CA LEU A 79 1.26 -16.59 -3.52
C LEU A 79 0.28 -17.75 -3.69
N SER A 80 -0.77 -17.56 -4.47
CA SER A 80 -1.90 -18.48 -4.57
C SER A 80 -1.85 -19.42 -5.78
N SER A 81 -0.83 -19.29 -6.65
CA SER A 81 -0.76 -20.12 -7.85
C SER A 81 -0.76 -21.62 -7.53
N PRO A 82 -1.65 -22.41 -8.10
CA PRO A 82 -1.65 -23.87 -7.95
C PRO A 82 -0.51 -24.53 -8.74
N ILE A 83 0.17 -23.79 -9.62
CA ILE A 83 1.33 -24.27 -10.37
C ILE A 83 2.57 -24.12 -9.46
N PRO A 84 3.18 -25.23 -8.99
CA PRO A 84 4.25 -25.16 -7.99
C PRO A 84 5.40 -24.24 -8.39
N SER A 85 5.89 -24.36 -9.64
CA SER A 85 7.02 -23.54 -10.11
C SER A 85 6.73 -22.02 -10.13
N GLN A 86 5.48 -21.62 -10.40
CA GLN A 86 5.09 -20.21 -10.34
C GLN A 86 5.06 -19.72 -8.90
N ARG A 87 4.49 -20.51 -7.99
CA ARG A 87 4.44 -20.18 -6.56
C ARG A 87 5.83 -20.13 -5.94
N GLU A 88 6.70 -21.09 -6.27
CA GLU A 88 8.10 -21.10 -5.83
C GLU A 88 8.88 -19.89 -6.34
N ALA A 89 8.71 -19.50 -7.61
CA ALA A 89 9.31 -18.30 -8.16
C ALA A 89 8.84 -17.04 -7.41
N MET A 90 7.56 -16.97 -7.04
CA MET A 90 7.02 -15.85 -6.28
C MET A 90 7.54 -15.83 -4.83
N ILE A 91 7.69 -16.99 -4.18
CA ILE A 91 8.32 -17.10 -2.86
C ILE A 91 9.77 -16.61 -2.92
N CYS A 92 10.53 -17.00 -3.95
CA CYS A 92 11.90 -16.49 -4.17
C CYS A 92 11.94 -14.97 -4.32
N TYR A 93 11.03 -14.39 -5.11
CA TYR A 93 10.93 -12.94 -5.28
C TYR A 93 10.62 -12.21 -3.96
N VAL A 94 9.65 -12.70 -3.20
CA VAL A 94 9.30 -12.09 -1.89
C VAL A 94 10.45 -12.23 -0.89
N ARG A 95 11.16 -13.36 -0.88
CA ARG A 95 12.38 -13.54 -0.08
C ARG A 95 13.43 -12.46 -0.41
N ASP A 96 13.67 -12.21 -1.69
CA ASP A 96 14.63 -11.19 -2.13
C ASP A 96 14.18 -9.77 -1.71
N CYS A 97 12.86 -9.52 -1.64
CA CYS A 97 12.29 -8.28 -1.11
C CYS A 97 12.41 -8.18 0.42
N ILE A 98 12.33 -9.29 1.16
CA ILE A 98 12.60 -9.33 2.61
C ILE A 98 14.07 -8.97 2.89
N GLU A 99 15.01 -9.55 2.13
CA GLU A 99 16.43 -9.19 2.23
C GLU A 99 16.67 -7.71 1.89
N LEU A 100 15.99 -7.19 0.85
CA LEU A 100 16.04 -5.76 0.50
C LEU A 100 15.53 -4.89 1.64
N ALA A 101 14.40 -5.26 2.27
CA ALA A 101 13.84 -4.54 3.41
C ALA A 101 14.85 -4.48 4.57
N HIS A 102 15.45 -5.61 4.92
CA HIS A 102 16.50 -5.68 5.92
C HIS A 102 17.70 -4.75 5.60
N ASP A 103 18.22 -4.83 4.37
CA ASP A 103 19.39 -4.02 3.94
C ASP A 103 19.08 -2.51 3.97
N LEU A 104 17.83 -2.13 3.67
CA LEU A 104 17.37 -0.75 3.72
C LEU A 104 17.00 -0.27 5.14
N GLY A 105 16.99 -1.16 6.14
CA GLY A 105 16.58 -0.86 7.50
C GLY A 105 15.06 -0.71 7.65
N SER A 106 14.28 -1.23 6.69
CA SER A 106 12.82 -1.25 6.76
C SER A 106 12.34 -2.38 7.68
N PRO A 107 11.43 -2.10 8.64
CA PRO A 107 10.92 -3.12 9.53
C PRO A 107 9.82 -3.99 8.90
N ILE A 108 9.29 -3.59 7.75
CA ILE A 108 8.10 -4.19 7.13
C ILE A 108 8.38 -4.58 5.69
N CYS A 109 7.97 -5.81 5.32
CA CYS A 109 7.75 -6.21 3.94
C CYS A 109 6.24 -6.42 3.75
N LYS A 110 5.56 -5.52 3.02
CA LYS A 110 4.12 -5.58 2.76
C LYS A 110 3.87 -6.48 1.57
N ILE A 111 2.98 -7.46 1.73
CA ILE A 111 2.69 -8.50 0.73
C ILE A 111 1.20 -8.60 0.43
N PHE A 112 0.90 -9.23 -0.70
CA PHE A 112 -0.45 -9.63 -1.10
C PHE A 112 -0.59 -11.15 -1.08
N ALA A 113 -1.82 -11.63 -0.93
CA ALA A 113 -2.13 -13.06 -1.04
C ALA A 113 -2.16 -13.54 -2.50
N ALA A 114 -2.80 -12.75 -3.36
CA ALA A 114 -3.10 -13.15 -4.74
C ALA A 114 -3.24 -11.94 -5.68
N TRP A 115 -2.34 -10.98 -5.58
CA TRP A 115 -2.35 -9.78 -6.42
C TRP A 115 -1.75 -10.05 -7.79
N ARG A 116 -2.50 -9.74 -8.85
CA ARG A 116 -2.10 -10.00 -10.24
C ARG A 116 -1.31 -8.88 -10.88
N GLY A 117 -1.21 -7.75 -10.22
CA GLY A 117 -0.63 -6.56 -10.80
C GLY A 117 -1.59 -5.79 -11.71
N VAL A 118 -1.04 -4.98 -12.59
CA VAL A 118 -1.77 -4.17 -13.56
C VAL A 118 -1.17 -4.32 -14.95
N THR A 119 -2.01 -4.24 -15.98
CA THR A 119 -1.57 -4.26 -17.39
C THR A 119 -1.36 -2.84 -17.86
N ILE A 120 -0.25 -2.57 -18.54
CA ILE A 120 0.00 -1.30 -19.20
C ILE A 120 -0.74 -1.29 -20.55
N GLY A 121 -1.64 -0.33 -20.71
CA GLY A 121 -2.39 -0.14 -21.94
C GLY A 121 -1.59 0.57 -23.05
N ASP A 122 -2.19 0.71 -24.21
CA ASP A 122 -1.57 1.31 -25.42
C ASP A 122 -1.13 2.77 -25.17
N GLU A 123 -1.82 3.48 -24.27
CA GLU A 123 -1.49 4.83 -23.86
C GLU A 123 -0.30 4.93 -22.88
N GLY A 124 0.29 3.79 -22.50
CA GLY A 124 1.37 3.72 -21.53
C GLY A 124 0.93 3.94 -20.07
N VAL A 125 -0.39 3.87 -19.81
CA VAL A 125 -0.97 4.01 -18.45
C VAL A 125 -1.51 2.66 -18.01
N ALA A 126 -1.34 2.34 -16.73
CA ALA A 126 -1.82 1.09 -16.14
C ALA A 126 -3.34 1.04 -16.07
N SER A 127 -3.89 -0.17 -16.24
CA SER A 127 -5.33 -0.42 -16.23
C SER A 127 -5.65 -1.71 -15.50
N TYR A 128 -6.50 -1.60 -14.50
CA TYR A 128 -7.10 -2.75 -13.82
C TYR A 128 -8.07 -3.50 -14.75
N ASP A 129 -8.85 -2.81 -15.56
CA ASP A 129 -9.82 -3.42 -16.46
C ASP A 129 -9.15 -4.31 -17.49
N LEU A 130 -8.00 -3.90 -18.03
CA LEU A 130 -7.22 -4.73 -18.93
C LEU A 130 -6.69 -6.00 -18.23
N THR A 131 -6.29 -5.90 -16.98
CA THR A 131 -5.82 -7.05 -16.20
C THR A 131 -6.95 -8.02 -15.90
N TYR A 132 -8.05 -7.52 -15.35
CA TYR A 132 -9.16 -8.35 -14.89
C TYR A 132 -10.13 -8.77 -16.02
N GLY A 133 -10.27 -7.93 -17.05
CA GLY A 133 -11.10 -8.25 -18.22
C GLY A 133 -10.46 -9.28 -19.16
N ASN A 134 -9.14 -9.24 -19.31
CA ASN A 134 -8.41 -10.13 -20.22
C ASN A 134 -7.89 -11.41 -19.56
N THR A 135 -7.84 -11.46 -18.25
CA THR A 135 -7.38 -12.63 -17.51
C THR A 135 -8.58 -13.33 -16.90
N PRO A 136 -9.09 -14.43 -17.52
CA PRO A 136 -10.23 -15.17 -16.99
C PRO A 136 -9.99 -15.55 -15.54
N PHE A 137 -10.93 -15.21 -14.70
CA PHE A 137 -10.85 -15.47 -13.28
C PHE A 137 -12.03 -16.32 -12.84
N PRO A 138 -11.82 -17.31 -11.99
CA PRO A 138 -10.60 -18.03 -11.66
C PRO A 138 -10.40 -19.18 -12.65
N TYR A 139 -9.15 -19.52 -12.94
CA TYR A 139 -8.82 -20.70 -13.74
C TYR A 139 -9.21 -22.02 -13.07
N TRP A 140 -9.39 -21.99 -11.75
CA TRP A 140 -9.63 -23.16 -10.93
C TRP A 140 -10.68 -22.86 -9.87
N LYS A 141 -11.50 -23.84 -9.67
CA LYS A 141 -12.60 -23.80 -8.68
C LYS A 141 -12.15 -24.22 -7.28
N ASN A 142 -10.89 -24.63 -7.10
CA ASN A 142 -10.39 -25.12 -5.83
C ASN A 142 -10.05 -23.95 -4.90
N ASP A 143 -10.25 -24.17 -3.61
CA ASP A 143 -9.79 -23.25 -2.58
C ASP A 143 -8.26 -23.14 -2.60
N ARG A 144 -7.74 -21.93 -2.82
CA ARG A 144 -6.31 -21.63 -2.89
C ARG A 144 -5.74 -21.09 -1.59
N ARG A 145 -6.60 -20.85 -0.61
CA ARG A 145 -6.18 -20.34 0.69
C ARG A 145 -5.11 -21.19 1.38
N PRO A 146 -5.16 -22.54 1.40
CA PRO A 146 -4.10 -23.35 1.96
C PRO A 146 -2.73 -23.10 1.34
N LEU A 147 -2.67 -22.87 0.02
CA LEU A 147 -1.41 -22.57 -0.69
C LEU A 147 -0.79 -21.24 -0.22
N VAL A 148 -1.64 -20.24 0.04
CA VAL A 148 -1.20 -18.95 0.60
C VAL A 148 -0.70 -19.12 2.03
N VAL A 149 -1.42 -19.88 2.86
CA VAL A 149 -1.02 -20.16 4.26
C VAL A 149 0.37 -20.80 4.29
N ASP A 150 0.61 -21.83 3.47
CA ASP A 150 1.89 -22.54 3.43
C ASP A 150 3.02 -21.62 2.95
N ALA A 151 2.80 -20.86 1.89
CA ALA A 151 3.78 -19.89 1.36
C ALA A 151 4.11 -18.79 2.39
N VAL A 152 3.09 -18.26 3.08
CA VAL A 152 3.29 -17.22 4.09
C VAL A 152 3.98 -17.77 5.35
N LYS A 153 3.72 -19.02 5.76
CA LYS A 153 4.47 -19.66 6.86
C LYS A 153 5.97 -19.75 6.55
N GLU A 154 6.32 -20.16 5.34
CA GLU A 154 7.71 -20.20 4.89
C GLU A 154 8.33 -18.80 4.88
N LEU A 155 7.67 -17.84 4.27
CA LEU A 155 8.14 -16.46 4.18
C LEU A 155 8.23 -15.76 5.55
N ALA A 156 7.31 -16.03 6.47
CA ALA A 156 7.34 -15.47 7.82
C ALA A 156 8.53 -15.99 8.64
N ARG A 157 8.92 -17.26 8.45
CA ARG A 157 10.14 -17.79 9.02
C ARG A 157 11.38 -17.06 8.48
N ILE A 158 11.46 -16.89 7.16
CA ILE A 158 12.54 -16.15 6.51
C ILE A 158 12.57 -14.70 7.01
N ALA A 159 11.42 -14.04 7.08
CA ALA A 159 11.32 -12.67 7.59
C ALA A 159 11.85 -12.55 9.02
N GLY A 160 11.56 -13.54 9.87
CA GLY A 160 12.11 -13.63 11.23
C GLY A 160 13.64 -13.71 11.25
N ASP A 161 14.25 -14.48 10.36
CA ASP A 161 15.71 -14.59 10.24
C ASP A 161 16.38 -13.24 9.88
N PHE A 162 15.66 -12.36 9.16
CA PHE A 162 16.09 -11.02 8.79
C PHE A 162 15.61 -9.91 9.75
N GLY A 163 14.81 -10.23 10.77
CA GLY A 163 14.23 -9.22 11.68
C GLY A 163 13.20 -8.32 11.00
N VAL A 164 12.55 -8.78 9.94
CA VAL A 164 11.51 -8.09 9.17
C VAL A 164 10.14 -8.71 9.52
N THR A 165 9.09 -7.91 9.55
CA THR A 165 7.72 -8.40 9.72
C THR A 165 6.97 -8.33 8.39
N LEU A 166 6.33 -9.41 7.99
CA LEU A 166 5.41 -9.41 6.85
C LEU A 166 4.10 -8.71 7.25
N ALA A 167 3.60 -7.86 6.37
CA ALA A 167 2.30 -7.20 6.53
C ALA A 167 1.38 -7.56 5.36
N MET A 168 0.34 -8.38 5.60
CA MET A 168 -0.64 -8.74 4.57
C MET A 168 -1.61 -7.61 4.33
N GLN A 169 -1.64 -7.09 3.09
CA GLN A 169 -2.63 -6.12 2.66
C GLN A 169 -3.93 -6.84 2.27
N ASN A 170 -5.06 -6.34 2.78
CA ASN A 170 -6.37 -6.73 2.26
C ASN A 170 -6.61 -6.01 0.93
N HIS A 171 -6.71 -6.78 -0.14
CA HIS A 171 -6.89 -6.24 -1.48
C HIS A 171 -7.75 -7.19 -2.33
N GLY A 172 -8.98 -6.76 -2.63
CA GLY A 172 -9.88 -7.51 -3.50
C GLY A 172 -9.47 -7.45 -4.99
N PRO A 173 -10.08 -8.25 -5.83
CA PRO A 173 -11.14 -9.23 -5.52
C PRO A 173 -10.62 -10.67 -5.43
N ASP A 174 -9.82 -11.06 -4.49
CA ASP A 174 -9.35 -12.44 -4.36
C ASP A 174 -9.38 -12.98 -2.91
N ILE A 175 -8.40 -13.76 -2.50
CA ILE A 175 -8.41 -14.57 -1.26
C ILE A 175 -8.50 -13.74 0.02
N VAL A 176 -7.91 -12.54 0.03
CA VAL A 176 -7.93 -11.61 1.16
C VAL A 176 -8.55 -10.30 0.71
N ASN A 177 -9.87 -10.17 0.89
CA ASN A 177 -10.62 -9.01 0.41
C ASN A 177 -10.85 -7.93 1.48
N ASN A 178 -10.80 -8.32 2.75
CA ASN A 178 -11.13 -7.43 3.86
C ASN A 178 -10.29 -7.77 5.10
N TYR A 179 -10.36 -6.93 6.12
CA TYR A 179 -9.59 -7.10 7.35
C TYR A 179 -9.89 -8.42 8.09
N LYS A 180 -11.12 -8.95 7.99
CA LYS A 180 -11.48 -10.24 8.64
C LYS A 180 -10.77 -11.40 7.97
N ASP A 181 -10.62 -11.35 6.64
CA ASP A 181 -9.82 -12.34 5.90
C ASP A 181 -8.34 -12.26 6.31
N THR A 182 -7.81 -11.04 6.47
CA THR A 182 -6.44 -10.83 6.98
C THR A 182 -6.27 -11.39 8.38
N LEU A 183 -7.18 -11.10 9.31
CA LEU A 183 -7.15 -11.63 10.67
C LEU A 183 -7.27 -13.16 10.70
N ALA A 184 -8.11 -13.74 9.83
CA ALA A 184 -8.20 -15.18 9.71
C ALA A 184 -6.89 -15.79 9.19
N LEU A 185 -6.24 -15.16 8.20
CA LEU A 185 -4.96 -15.62 7.68
C LEU A 185 -3.84 -15.52 8.73
N ILE A 186 -3.83 -14.43 9.52
CA ILE A 186 -2.86 -14.28 10.62
C ILE A 186 -3.00 -15.43 11.64
N ARG A 187 -4.22 -15.81 11.98
CA ARG A 187 -4.45 -16.98 12.88
C ARG A 187 -3.98 -18.30 12.28
N ASP A 188 -4.21 -18.51 10.97
CA ASP A 188 -3.84 -19.77 10.29
C ASP A 188 -2.31 -19.90 10.13
N VAL A 189 -1.62 -18.78 9.94
CA VAL A 189 -0.14 -18.74 9.81
C VAL A 189 0.53 -18.87 11.17
N ASP A 190 -0.04 -18.25 12.19
CA ASP A 190 0.42 -18.31 13.61
C ASP A 190 1.93 -17.99 13.76
N SER A 191 2.34 -16.81 13.27
CA SER A 191 3.73 -16.36 13.36
C SER A 191 3.84 -14.96 13.94
N PRO A 192 4.80 -14.68 14.85
CA PRO A 192 5.03 -13.32 15.34
C PRO A 192 5.56 -12.36 14.27
N TYR A 193 6.10 -12.88 13.18
CA TYR A 193 6.61 -12.12 12.05
C TYR A 193 5.57 -11.94 10.91
N PHE A 194 4.29 -12.18 11.20
CA PHE A 194 3.21 -11.98 10.25
C PHE A 194 2.07 -11.20 10.88
N LYS A 195 1.75 -10.05 10.29
CA LYS A 195 0.73 -9.09 10.74
C LYS A 195 -0.03 -8.51 9.56
N GLY A 196 -0.83 -7.46 9.78
CA GLY A 196 -1.69 -6.86 8.77
C GLY A 196 -1.26 -5.46 8.33
N CYS A 197 -1.40 -5.22 7.04
CA CYS A 197 -1.59 -3.93 6.41
C CYS A 197 -3.07 -3.84 6.04
N MET A 198 -3.86 -3.14 6.84
CA MET A 198 -5.32 -3.16 6.67
C MET A 198 -5.82 -1.81 6.20
N ASP A 199 -6.43 -1.81 5.02
CA ASP A 199 -6.95 -0.64 4.35
C ASP A 199 -8.48 -0.62 4.39
N ILE A 200 -9.04 0.56 4.56
CA ILE A 200 -10.48 0.73 4.67
C ILE A 200 -11.16 0.92 3.31
N ASN A 201 -10.44 1.36 2.31
CA ASN A 201 -10.98 1.82 1.03
C ASN A 201 -10.94 0.80 -0.11
N ILE A 202 -10.34 -0.37 0.12
CA ILE A 202 -10.19 -1.43 -0.91
C ILE A 202 -11.27 -2.51 -0.78
N GLU A 203 -12.35 -2.24 -0.08
CA GLU A 203 -13.46 -3.16 0.07
C GLU A 203 -14.62 -2.78 -0.88
N ASP A 204 -15.34 -3.77 -1.40
CA ASP A 204 -16.45 -3.60 -2.35
C ASP A 204 -17.68 -2.88 -1.77
N GLN A 205 -17.75 -2.69 -0.46
CA GLN A 205 -18.87 -2.06 0.22
C GLN A 205 -18.49 -0.66 0.71
N PRO A 206 -19.44 0.30 0.66
CA PRO A 206 -19.23 1.60 1.28
C PRO A 206 -18.89 1.42 2.75
N GLU A 207 -17.73 1.91 3.16
CA GLU A 207 -17.32 1.82 4.55
C GLU A 207 -18.15 2.75 5.42
N SER A 208 -18.82 2.16 6.42
CA SER A 208 -19.45 2.93 7.48
C SER A 208 -18.42 3.32 8.54
N GLU A 209 -18.70 4.38 9.29
CA GLU A 209 -17.90 4.75 10.45
C GLU A 209 -17.80 3.64 11.50
N GLN A 210 -18.92 2.91 11.70
CA GLN A 210 -18.95 1.78 12.62
C GLN A 210 -17.94 0.71 12.20
N ARG A 211 -17.89 0.36 10.91
CA ARG A 211 -16.98 -0.65 10.37
C ARG A 211 -15.52 -0.23 10.52
N ALA A 212 -15.21 1.05 10.30
CA ALA A 212 -13.86 1.56 10.53
C ALA A 212 -13.43 1.40 12.00
N ARG A 213 -14.33 1.69 12.95
CA ARG A 213 -14.08 1.49 14.38
C ARG A 213 -13.94 0.01 14.76
N GLU A 214 -14.77 -0.86 14.18
CA GLU A 214 -14.69 -2.31 14.39
C GLU A 214 -13.35 -2.86 13.88
N MET A 215 -12.94 -2.47 12.67
CA MET A 215 -11.68 -2.90 12.08
C MET A 215 -10.48 -2.53 12.99
N ALA A 216 -10.36 -1.28 13.41
CA ALA A 216 -9.28 -0.85 14.27
C ALA A 216 -9.27 -1.60 15.60
N ARG A 217 -10.43 -1.76 16.24
CA ARG A 217 -10.56 -2.47 17.52
C ARG A 217 -10.21 -3.95 17.41
N GLU A 218 -10.73 -4.66 16.38
CA GLU A 218 -10.51 -6.09 16.19
C GLU A 218 -9.08 -6.40 15.76
N SER A 219 -8.47 -5.51 14.99
CA SER A 219 -7.09 -5.66 14.52
C SER A 219 -6.08 -5.36 15.62
N GLY A 220 -6.32 -4.33 16.44
CA GLY A 220 -5.45 -3.96 17.55
C GLY A 220 -3.98 -3.85 17.13
N SER A 221 -3.09 -4.52 17.87
CA SER A 221 -1.65 -4.56 17.59
C SER A 221 -1.25 -5.42 16.39
N LEU A 222 -2.19 -6.13 15.78
CA LEU A 222 -1.94 -6.87 14.55
C LEU A 222 -1.91 -5.95 13.32
N GLN A 223 -2.49 -4.78 13.39
CA GLN A 223 -2.36 -3.76 12.35
C GLN A 223 -1.07 -2.97 12.54
N ILE A 224 -0.15 -3.06 11.57
CA ILE A 224 1.15 -2.40 11.64
C ILE A 224 1.39 -1.41 10.50
N HIS A 225 0.56 -1.46 9.45
CA HIS A 225 0.65 -0.64 8.25
C HIS A 225 -0.74 -0.38 7.66
N SER A 226 -0.91 0.69 6.89
CA SER A 226 -2.14 1.03 6.19
C SER A 226 -1.90 2.01 5.06
N HIS A 227 -2.87 2.10 4.13
CA HIS A 227 -2.87 3.09 3.06
C HIS A 227 -4.12 3.97 3.10
N LEU A 228 -3.96 5.13 2.48
CA LEU A 228 -5.03 6.03 2.12
C LEU A 228 -4.87 6.37 0.64
N ASN A 229 -5.95 6.27 -0.12
CA ASN A 229 -5.98 6.71 -1.51
C ASN A 229 -7.22 7.58 -1.78
N GLY A 230 -7.35 8.01 -3.03
CA GLY A 230 -8.46 8.84 -3.49
C GLY A 230 -7.99 10.06 -4.26
N GLU A 231 -8.90 10.93 -4.62
CA GLU A 231 -8.60 12.20 -5.26
C GLU A 231 -9.18 13.35 -4.47
N PHE A 232 -8.44 14.43 -4.44
CA PHE A 232 -8.74 15.58 -3.60
C PHE A 232 -9.05 16.81 -4.45
N LYS A 233 -9.86 17.70 -3.88
CA LYS A 233 -10.14 19.04 -4.41
C LYS A 233 -10.12 20.04 -3.27
N ARG A 234 -10.07 21.31 -3.65
CA ARG A 234 -10.27 22.44 -2.71
C ARG A 234 -11.67 22.99 -2.86
N ASP A 235 -12.30 23.28 -1.74
CA ASP A 235 -13.57 24.02 -1.71
C ASP A 235 -13.33 25.54 -1.93
N ALA A 236 -14.41 26.33 -1.88
CA ALA A 236 -14.36 27.78 -2.07
C ALA A 236 -13.52 28.51 -1.00
N ASP A 237 -13.36 27.92 0.17
CA ASP A 237 -12.55 28.45 1.29
C ASP A 237 -11.10 27.96 1.23
N GLY A 238 -10.74 27.17 0.20
CA GLY A 238 -9.41 26.59 0.00
C GLY A 238 -9.11 25.34 0.81
N ARG A 239 -10.10 24.79 1.55
CA ARG A 239 -9.94 23.58 2.33
C ARG A 239 -9.93 22.35 1.44
N VAL A 240 -9.02 21.42 1.72
CA VAL A 240 -8.92 20.15 0.99
C VAL A 240 -9.99 19.19 1.46
N PHE A 241 -10.66 18.54 0.52
CA PHE A 241 -11.60 17.46 0.79
C PHE A 241 -11.42 16.29 -0.18
N LEU A 242 -11.81 15.09 0.26
CA LEU A 242 -11.83 13.90 -0.59
C LEU A 242 -12.95 14.02 -1.62
N ALA A 243 -12.61 14.13 -2.89
CA ALA A 243 -13.56 14.26 -4.00
C ALA A 243 -13.98 12.91 -4.58
N ALA A 244 -13.07 11.95 -4.64
CA ALA A 244 -13.33 10.59 -5.08
C ALA A 244 -12.52 9.59 -4.24
N ALA A 245 -13.15 8.48 -3.88
CA ALA A 245 -12.56 7.43 -3.07
C ALA A 245 -11.84 6.37 -3.93
N GLY A 246 -10.80 6.76 -4.66
CA GLY A 246 -10.10 5.88 -5.60
C GLY A 246 -10.71 5.89 -7.00
N TYR A 247 -10.43 4.90 -7.77
CA TYR A 247 -10.70 4.66 -9.18
C TYR A 247 -11.81 5.49 -9.87
N PHE A 248 -11.51 6.04 -11.07
CA PHE A 248 -12.44 6.80 -11.94
C PHE A 248 -13.51 5.94 -12.61
N ASP A 249 -14.29 5.28 -11.82
CA ASP A 249 -15.53 4.69 -12.28
C ASP A 249 -16.66 5.50 -11.65
N ASP A 250 -17.72 5.81 -12.40
CA ASP A 250 -18.91 6.48 -11.89
C ASP A 250 -19.45 5.82 -10.61
N ARG A 251 -19.11 4.56 -10.39
CA ARG A 251 -19.40 3.79 -9.18
C ARG A 251 -18.71 4.34 -7.92
N PHE A 252 -17.60 5.08 -8.05
CA PHE A 252 -16.81 5.59 -6.92
C PHE A 252 -16.95 7.09 -6.69
N TRP A 253 -17.50 7.84 -7.66
CA TRP A 253 -17.77 9.25 -7.50
C TRP A 253 -18.79 9.51 -6.40
N GLY A 254 -18.42 10.42 -5.48
CA GLY A 254 -19.29 10.81 -4.37
C GLY A 254 -19.44 9.76 -3.25
N ARG A 255 -18.74 8.63 -3.32
CA ARG A 255 -18.67 7.70 -2.19
C ARG A 255 -17.82 8.33 -1.08
N LYS A 256 -18.39 8.33 0.12
CA LYS A 256 -17.70 8.78 1.32
C LYS A 256 -16.95 7.59 1.90
N VAL A 257 -15.63 7.74 2.02
CA VAL A 257 -14.83 6.82 2.83
C VAL A 257 -14.75 7.36 4.25
N ALA A 258 -14.91 6.50 5.24
CA ALA A 258 -14.93 6.88 6.65
C ALA A 258 -13.52 7.14 7.22
N TYR A 259 -12.62 7.80 6.45
CA TYR A 259 -11.27 8.13 6.93
C TYR A 259 -11.24 8.91 8.24
N PRO A 260 -12.11 9.91 8.49
CA PRO A 260 -12.14 10.57 9.80
C PRO A 260 -12.35 9.59 10.96
N ALA A 261 -13.37 8.73 10.86
CA ALA A 261 -13.65 7.73 11.88
C ALA A 261 -12.52 6.68 12.01
N TYR A 262 -11.87 6.35 10.91
CA TYR A 262 -10.75 5.43 10.89
C TYR A 262 -9.52 6.00 11.62
N PHE A 263 -9.15 7.26 11.36
CA PHE A 263 -8.06 7.92 12.05
C PHE A 263 -8.35 8.06 13.56
N GLU A 264 -9.59 8.42 13.94
CA GLU A 264 -10.03 8.46 15.34
C GLU A 264 -9.92 7.08 16.00
N ALA A 265 -10.36 6.04 15.32
CA ALA A 265 -10.30 4.67 15.84
C ALA A 265 -8.86 4.18 16.00
N LEU A 266 -7.98 4.45 15.03
CA LEU A 266 -6.56 4.13 15.13
C LEU A 266 -5.88 4.89 16.29
N ALA A 267 -6.22 6.18 16.48
CA ALA A 267 -5.72 6.95 17.62
C ALA A 267 -6.18 6.34 18.94
N SER A 268 -7.45 5.92 19.05
CA SER A 268 -8.02 5.35 20.28
C SER A 268 -7.38 4.04 20.73
N ILE A 269 -6.83 3.25 19.78
CA ILE A 269 -6.07 2.03 20.08
C ILE A 269 -4.56 2.26 20.21
N GLY A 270 -4.11 3.52 20.18
CA GLY A 270 -2.68 3.88 20.32
C GLY A 270 -1.82 3.46 19.11
N TYR A 271 -2.38 3.40 17.91
CA TYR A 271 -1.65 3.02 16.70
C TYR A 271 -0.43 3.92 16.43
N GLN A 272 0.75 3.31 16.27
CA GLN A 272 2.02 4.01 16.04
C GLN A 272 2.61 3.76 14.65
N GLY A 273 1.97 2.94 13.82
CA GLY A 273 2.40 2.63 12.47
C GLY A 273 2.23 3.78 11.48
N TYR A 274 2.53 3.50 10.23
CA TYR A 274 2.34 4.43 9.13
C TYR A 274 0.98 4.23 8.47
N ILE A 275 0.40 5.35 8.03
CA ILE A 275 -0.66 5.41 7.02
C ILE A 275 -0.02 6.09 5.83
N ASN A 276 0.13 5.36 4.73
CA ASN A 276 0.81 5.87 3.55
C ASN A 276 -0.18 6.30 2.48
N TRP A 277 0.07 7.46 1.91
CA TRP A 277 -0.61 7.91 0.72
C TRP A 277 -0.16 7.10 -0.48
N GLU A 278 -1.13 6.58 -1.26
CA GLU A 278 -0.89 5.93 -2.54
C GLU A 278 -1.79 6.49 -3.63
N PHE A 279 -1.19 6.84 -4.77
CA PHE A 279 -1.92 7.15 -5.99
C PHE A 279 -1.73 5.97 -6.95
N CYS A 280 -2.67 5.03 -6.93
CA CYS A 280 -2.56 3.75 -7.62
C CYS A 280 -3.71 3.49 -8.61
N HIS A 281 -4.12 4.55 -9.32
CA HIS A 281 -5.12 4.50 -10.37
C HIS A 281 -4.77 5.50 -11.50
N PRO A 282 -5.35 5.36 -12.72
CA PRO A 282 -5.09 6.31 -13.79
C PRO A 282 -5.38 7.75 -13.39
N ALA A 283 -4.39 8.62 -13.54
CA ALA A 283 -4.55 10.06 -13.36
C ALA A 283 -5.34 10.63 -14.54
N ILE A 284 -6.55 11.08 -14.28
CA ILE A 284 -7.43 11.64 -15.31
C ILE A 284 -7.85 13.04 -14.87
N ASP A 285 -7.56 14.03 -15.71
CA ASP A 285 -8.07 15.39 -15.57
C ASP A 285 -8.88 15.77 -16.80
N SER A 286 -10.11 16.23 -16.57
CA SER A 286 -11.02 16.67 -17.63
C SER A 286 -11.18 15.66 -18.76
N GLY A 287 -11.25 14.36 -18.41
CA GLY A 287 -11.44 13.25 -19.34
C GLY A 287 -10.20 12.85 -20.15
N LYS A 288 -9.01 13.31 -19.76
CA LYS A 288 -7.73 12.97 -20.39
C LYS A 288 -6.72 12.47 -19.34
N PHE A 289 -5.82 11.59 -19.77
CA PHE A 289 -4.71 11.19 -18.89
C PHE A 289 -3.85 12.41 -18.53
N ALA A 290 -3.74 12.65 -17.23
CA ALA A 290 -2.95 13.75 -16.67
C ALA A 290 -1.46 13.40 -16.55
N GLY A 291 -0.64 14.41 -16.31
CA GLY A 291 0.81 14.28 -16.15
C GLY A 291 1.27 14.30 -14.68
N LEU A 292 2.59 14.38 -14.52
CA LEU A 292 3.24 14.41 -13.21
C LEU A 292 2.79 15.58 -12.31
N ASP A 293 2.50 16.74 -12.91
CA ASP A 293 2.06 17.94 -12.15
C ASP A 293 0.74 17.68 -11.41
N TYR A 294 -0.19 16.98 -12.05
CA TYR A 294 -1.44 16.57 -11.41
C TYR A 294 -1.19 15.66 -10.21
N VAL A 295 -0.32 14.64 -10.37
CA VAL A 295 0.04 13.74 -9.28
C VAL A 295 0.74 14.48 -8.13
N ASN A 296 1.60 15.46 -8.44
CA ASN A 296 2.23 16.33 -7.44
C ASN A 296 1.19 17.13 -6.65
N GLU A 297 0.20 17.70 -7.32
CA GLU A 297 -0.89 18.45 -6.69
C GLU A 297 -1.72 17.52 -5.78
N GLN A 298 -2.11 16.34 -6.26
CA GLN A 298 -2.83 15.34 -5.47
C GLN A 298 -2.03 14.89 -4.25
N THR A 299 -0.73 14.68 -4.40
CA THR A 299 0.16 14.27 -3.29
C THR A 299 0.26 15.35 -2.21
N GLN A 300 0.29 16.62 -2.59
CA GLN A 300 0.29 17.74 -1.63
C GLN A 300 -1.04 17.85 -0.90
N MET A 301 -2.16 17.79 -1.64
CA MET A 301 -3.50 17.83 -1.04
C MET A 301 -3.75 16.62 -0.12
N ALA A 302 -3.29 15.43 -0.51
CA ALA A 302 -3.38 14.24 0.33
C ALA A 302 -2.68 14.44 1.68
N LEU A 303 -1.45 14.96 1.68
CA LEU A 303 -0.72 15.23 2.92
C LEU A 303 -1.41 16.26 3.81
N GLU A 304 -1.96 17.32 3.21
CA GLU A 304 -2.73 18.35 3.93
C GLU A 304 -3.96 17.73 4.60
N TYR A 305 -4.73 16.96 3.84
CA TYR A 305 -5.91 16.25 4.33
C TYR A 305 -5.58 15.26 5.45
N MET A 306 -4.57 14.42 5.27
CA MET A 306 -4.15 13.44 6.28
C MET A 306 -3.63 14.10 7.57
N ARG A 307 -2.94 15.23 7.46
CA ARG A 307 -2.53 16.03 8.62
C ARG A 307 -3.72 16.59 9.39
N GLU A 308 -4.76 17.04 8.68
CA GLU A 308 -5.99 17.49 9.34
C GLU A 308 -6.69 16.33 10.05
N LEU A 309 -6.84 15.18 9.39
CA LEU A 309 -7.43 13.99 10.01
C LEU A 309 -6.68 13.59 11.30
N ARG A 310 -5.35 13.56 11.24
CA ARG A 310 -4.52 13.22 12.40
C ARG A 310 -4.68 14.22 13.54
N ARG A 311 -4.68 15.52 13.28
CA ARG A 311 -4.93 16.54 14.31
C ARG A 311 -6.28 16.36 14.99
N ASN A 312 -7.33 16.15 14.19
CA ASN A 312 -8.69 15.97 14.70
C ASN A 312 -8.83 14.68 15.53
N ALA A 313 -8.15 13.59 15.11
CA ALA A 313 -8.16 12.32 15.83
C ALA A 313 -7.49 12.41 17.20
N VAL A 314 -6.36 13.13 17.31
CA VAL A 314 -5.63 13.30 18.58
C VAL A 314 -6.42 14.19 19.54
N SER A 315 -6.98 15.32 19.08
CA SER A 315 -7.74 16.25 19.92
C SER A 315 -8.99 15.63 20.56
N LYS A 316 -9.61 14.64 19.90
CA LYS A 316 -10.77 13.90 20.44
C LYS A 316 -10.39 12.80 21.42
N GLY A 317 -9.13 12.34 21.42
CA GLY A 317 -8.65 11.31 22.33
C GLY A 317 -8.18 11.84 23.69
N GLU A 318 -8.01 13.16 23.80
CA GLU A 318 -7.58 13.84 25.05
C GLU A 318 -8.76 14.40 25.89
N GLY A 319 -9.99 14.27 25.44
CA GLY A 319 -11.22 14.67 26.12
C GLY A 319 -12.03 13.49 26.59
#